data_6e66c029690d6306055aa43e4c348ad1
#
_entry.id   6e66c029690d6306055aa43e4c348ad1
#
_cell.length_a   1.000
_cell.length_b   1.000
_cell.length_c   1.000
_cell.angle_alpha   90.00
_cell.angle_beta   90.00
_cell.angle_gamma   90.00
#
_symmetry.space_group_name_H-M   'P 1'
#
loop_
_entity.id
_entity.type
_entity.pdbx_description
1 polymer ?
#
loop_
_entity_poly.entity_id
_entity_poly.type
_entity_poly.pdbx_seq_one_letter_code
_entity_poly.pdbx_strand_id
1 'polypeptide(L)'
;MVASVSAAQWRQSQDALRDEVRRVTTLMRSVSDPVVPAVGGWNIAEVAMHLSQNWIMVPGLARRDLSRYRAVAPSIPGAAGDSMIRDMWDNADMNALALKSDPQRDLAVLADRIEERAEEYFGECAGRSPDEPRPWIVEGTTVPLSALTCNLLNETIMHGYDMARAAGRKWRIEPARAAMVVRQFFIPVLQTCDPRTFVNAEKAASLQAIYELHLKGGGQLHFVFDDGSLRVEEPSARRVDCYILADPAAFFMMFWEALLTFLWAPVHDR
;
A
#
# COMPACT_ATOMS: atom_id res chain seq x y z
N MET A 1 -14.66 10.47 12.67
CA MET A 1 -13.30 9.88 12.59
C MET A 1 -13.46 8.38 12.68
N VAL A 2 -12.69 7.62 11.91
CA VAL A 2 -12.63 6.15 12.05
C VAL A 2 -11.86 5.81 13.33
N ALA A 3 -12.29 4.76 14.02
CA ALA A 3 -11.69 4.35 15.29
C ALA A 3 -10.20 4.01 15.14
N SER A 4 -9.39 4.35 16.14
CA SER A 4 -7.97 3.99 16.18
C SER A 4 -7.78 2.48 16.25
N VAL A 5 -6.66 2.00 15.73
CA VAL A 5 -6.31 0.57 15.71
C VAL A 5 -5.85 0.15 17.11
N SER A 6 -6.53 -0.83 17.70
CA SER A 6 -6.10 -1.36 19.02
C SER A 6 -4.79 -2.17 18.88
N ALA A 7 -4.06 -2.31 19.98
CA ALA A 7 -2.85 -3.13 20.03
C ALA A 7 -3.11 -4.60 19.62
N ALA A 8 -4.31 -5.13 19.90
CA ALA A 8 -4.69 -6.48 19.48
C ALA A 8 -4.88 -6.59 17.97
N GLN A 9 -5.57 -5.62 17.36
CA GLN A 9 -5.74 -5.56 15.91
C GLN A 9 -4.40 -5.38 15.18
N TRP A 10 -3.52 -4.55 15.72
CA TRP A 10 -2.19 -4.38 15.15
C TRP A 10 -1.34 -5.65 15.21
N ARG A 11 -1.38 -6.39 16.33
CA ARG A 11 -0.74 -7.73 16.40
C ARG A 11 -1.27 -8.68 15.33
N GLN A 12 -2.59 -8.70 15.11
CA GLN A 12 -3.20 -9.51 14.04
C GLN A 12 -2.66 -9.12 12.65
N SER A 13 -2.48 -7.81 12.40
CA SER A 13 -1.89 -7.34 11.13
C SER A 13 -0.42 -7.74 10.99
N GLN A 14 0.35 -7.69 12.09
CA GLN A 14 1.76 -8.15 12.08
C GLN A 14 1.85 -9.65 11.83
N ASP A 15 0.96 -10.46 12.43
CA ASP A 15 0.93 -11.91 12.20
C ASP A 15 0.54 -12.24 10.76
N ALA A 16 -0.47 -11.55 10.21
CA ALA A 16 -0.84 -11.67 8.81
C ALA A 16 0.32 -11.30 7.87
N LEU A 17 1.06 -10.25 8.19
CA LEU A 17 2.23 -9.82 7.42
C LEU A 17 3.35 -10.85 7.48
N ARG A 18 3.65 -11.44 8.64
CA ARG A 18 4.64 -12.53 8.75
C ARG A 18 4.27 -13.72 7.86
N ASP A 19 2.99 -14.08 7.85
CA ASP A 19 2.50 -15.16 7.00
C ASP A 19 2.67 -14.84 5.51
N GLU A 20 2.33 -13.62 5.08
CA GLU A 20 2.49 -13.23 3.67
C GLU A 20 3.96 -13.11 3.26
N VAL A 21 4.85 -12.68 4.14
CA VAL A 21 6.30 -12.68 3.88
C VAL A 21 6.77 -14.10 3.58
N ARG A 22 6.47 -15.07 4.46
CA ARG A 22 6.84 -16.48 4.21
C ARG A 22 6.26 -17.03 2.90
N ARG A 23 5.03 -16.65 2.61
CA ARG A 23 4.34 -17.09 1.40
C ARG A 23 4.98 -16.52 0.14
N VAL A 24 5.27 -15.21 0.09
CA VAL A 24 5.85 -14.56 -1.09
C VAL A 24 7.31 -14.98 -1.30
N THR A 25 8.11 -15.11 -0.25
CA THR A 25 9.51 -15.54 -0.37
C THR A 25 9.61 -17.01 -0.81
N THR A 26 8.68 -17.87 -0.37
CA THR A 26 8.56 -19.25 -0.89
C THR A 26 8.19 -19.25 -2.37
N LEU A 27 7.24 -18.40 -2.80
CA LEU A 27 6.91 -18.23 -4.20
C LEU A 27 8.14 -17.81 -5.00
N MET A 28 8.83 -16.76 -4.59
CA MET A 28 10.02 -16.22 -5.29
C MET A 28 11.08 -17.30 -5.53
N ARG A 29 11.43 -18.07 -4.49
CA ARG A 29 12.43 -19.17 -4.60
C ARG A 29 11.97 -20.33 -5.50
N SER A 30 10.68 -20.41 -5.81
CA SER A 30 10.10 -21.50 -6.59
C SER A 30 9.78 -21.13 -8.05
N VAL A 31 9.98 -19.87 -8.44
CA VAL A 31 9.80 -19.40 -9.83
C VAL A 31 10.98 -19.87 -10.68
N SER A 32 10.69 -20.55 -11.79
CA SER A 32 11.72 -21.06 -12.70
C SER A 32 12.13 -20.07 -13.78
N ASP A 33 11.23 -19.17 -14.16
CA ASP A 33 11.47 -18.17 -15.19
C ASP A 33 11.12 -16.76 -14.66
N PRO A 34 12.13 -16.00 -14.20
CA PRO A 34 11.91 -14.68 -13.60
C PRO A 34 11.65 -13.57 -14.64
N VAL A 35 11.84 -13.81 -15.93
CA VAL A 35 11.66 -12.78 -16.97
C VAL A 35 10.26 -12.79 -17.59
N VAL A 36 9.36 -13.66 -17.12
CA VAL A 36 7.96 -13.67 -17.55
C VAL A 36 7.30 -12.33 -17.22
N PRO A 37 6.60 -11.67 -18.18
CA PRO A 37 5.85 -10.44 -17.92
C PRO A 37 4.81 -10.63 -16.83
N ALA A 38 4.77 -9.73 -15.84
CA ALA A 38 3.89 -9.81 -14.68
C ALA A 38 2.85 -8.70 -14.65
N VAL A 39 3.25 -7.42 -14.51
CA VAL A 39 2.34 -6.28 -14.40
C VAL A 39 2.97 -5.01 -14.96
N GLY A 40 2.19 -4.17 -15.62
CA GLY A 40 2.59 -2.82 -16.08
C GLY A 40 3.87 -2.75 -16.92
N GLY A 41 4.23 -3.81 -17.62
CA GLY A 41 5.48 -3.91 -18.38
C GLY A 41 6.67 -4.44 -17.58
N TRP A 42 6.53 -4.71 -16.29
CA TRP A 42 7.54 -5.37 -15.46
C TRP A 42 7.43 -6.89 -15.52
N ASN A 43 8.57 -7.57 -15.47
CA ASN A 43 8.65 -9.00 -15.29
C ASN A 43 8.66 -9.39 -13.80
N ILE A 44 8.61 -10.69 -13.52
CA ILE A 44 8.58 -11.21 -12.13
C ILE A 44 9.78 -10.70 -11.31
N ALA A 45 10.99 -10.69 -11.87
CA ALA A 45 12.18 -10.24 -11.14
C ALA A 45 12.13 -8.74 -10.81
N GLU A 46 11.54 -7.93 -11.69
CA GLU A 46 11.35 -6.50 -11.46
C GLU A 46 10.30 -6.22 -10.39
N VAL A 47 9.20 -6.96 -10.38
CA VAL A 47 8.19 -6.90 -9.31
C VAL A 47 8.81 -7.33 -7.97
N ALA A 48 9.58 -8.40 -7.94
CA ALA A 48 10.26 -8.87 -6.73
C ALA A 48 11.28 -7.84 -6.20
N MET A 49 12.03 -7.20 -7.10
CA MET A 49 12.97 -6.15 -6.73
C MET A 49 12.23 -4.92 -6.15
N HIS A 50 11.15 -4.47 -6.80
CA HIS A 50 10.31 -3.40 -6.28
C HIS A 50 9.76 -3.72 -4.89
N LEU A 51 9.22 -4.92 -4.67
CA LEU A 51 8.78 -5.38 -3.35
C LEU A 51 9.92 -5.34 -2.33
N SER A 52 11.12 -5.82 -2.72
CA SER A 52 12.32 -5.76 -1.86
C SER A 52 12.68 -4.32 -1.46
N GLN A 53 12.50 -3.34 -2.35
CA GLN A 53 12.73 -1.92 -2.05
C GLN A 53 11.66 -1.35 -1.11
N ASN A 54 10.41 -1.76 -1.22
CA ASN A 54 9.37 -1.41 -0.26
C ASN A 54 9.72 -1.89 1.15
N TRP A 55 10.37 -3.06 1.27
CA TRP A 55 10.90 -3.58 2.54
C TRP A 55 12.17 -2.84 3.05
N ILE A 56 12.73 -1.91 2.28
CA ILE A 56 13.74 -0.95 2.75
C ILE A 56 13.08 0.38 3.10
N MET A 57 12.18 0.86 2.24
CA MET A 57 11.54 2.17 2.35
C MET A 57 10.60 2.26 3.56
N VAL A 58 9.63 1.37 3.67
CA VAL A 58 8.59 1.45 4.70
C VAL A 58 9.15 1.26 6.12
N PRO A 59 10.08 0.32 6.40
CA PRO A 59 10.81 0.31 7.64
C PRO A 59 11.61 1.61 7.89
N GLY A 60 12.16 2.23 6.85
CA GLY A 60 12.81 3.54 6.93
C GLY A 60 11.85 4.64 7.41
N LEU A 61 10.64 4.70 6.87
CA LEU A 61 9.58 5.60 7.34
C LEU A 61 9.21 5.32 8.79
N ALA A 62 9.11 4.05 9.18
CA ALA A 62 8.83 3.66 10.56
C ALA A 62 9.92 4.10 11.55
N ARG A 63 11.18 4.11 11.14
CA ARG A 63 12.32 4.62 11.92
C ARG A 63 12.49 6.15 11.83
N ARG A 64 11.88 6.80 10.84
CA ARG A 64 12.18 8.17 10.40
C ARG A 64 13.62 8.30 9.86
N ASP A 65 14.11 7.26 9.20
CA ASP A 65 15.43 7.21 8.59
C ASP A 65 15.37 6.52 7.22
N LEU A 66 15.41 7.30 6.17
CA LEU A 66 15.38 6.86 4.77
C LEU A 66 16.78 6.70 4.16
N SER A 67 17.86 6.81 4.93
CA SER A 67 19.24 6.75 4.42
C SER A 67 19.52 5.48 3.61
N ARG A 68 19.07 4.32 4.11
CA ARG A 68 19.22 3.04 3.41
C ARG A 68 18.45 2.99 2.09
N TYR A 69 17.25 3.54 2.06
CA TYR A 69 16.45 3.59 0.83
C TYR A 69 17.06 4.53 -0.20
N ARG A 70 17.48 5.73 0.22
CA ARG A 70 18.13 6.70 -0.66
C ARG A 70 19.45 6.21 -1.24
N ALA A 71 20.10 5.25 -0.59
CA ALA A 71 21.32 4.62 -1.11
C ALA A 71 21.04 3.68 -2.31
N VAL A 72 19.82 3.10 -2.40
CA VAL A 72 19.42 2.18 -3.47
C VAL A 72 18.43 2.81 -4.45
N ALA A 73 17.74 3.89 -4.06
CA ALA A 73 16.78 4.61 -4.88
C ALA A 73 16.90 6.12 -4.66
N PRO A 74 17.27 6.90 -5.68
CA PRO A 74 17.41 8.35 -5.56
C PRO A 74 16.05 9.00 -5.27
N SER A 75 16.06 10.09 -4.49
CA SER A 75 14.87 10.91 -4.28
C SER A 75 14.47 11.61 -5.57
N ILE A 76 13.17 11.82 -5.78
CA ILE A 76 12.68 12.65 -6.88
C ILE A 76 13.08 14.10 -6.61
N PRO A 77 13.60 14.83 -7.61
CA PRO A 77 13.93 16.24 -7.47
C PRO A 77 12.70 17.06 -7.03
N GLY A 78 12.83 17.79 -5.93
CA GLY A 78 11.77 18.66 -5.39
C GLY A 78 10.99 18.07 -4.21
N ALA A 79 11.16 16.80 -3.84
CA ALA A 79 10.70 16.28 -2.57
C ALA A 79 11.59 16.78 -1.42
N ALA A 80 11.01 17.33 -0.36
CA ALA A 80 11.72 17.90 0.77
C ALA A 80 11.73 16.97 1.98
N GLY A 81 12.80 17.02 2.78
CA GLY A 81 12.87 16.40 4.10
C GLY A 81 12.74 14.88 4.11
N ASP A 82 11.81 14.36 4.90
CA ASP A 82 11.56 12.92 5.09
C ASP A 82 10.58 12.33 4.07
N SER A 83 10.09 13.15 3.12
CA SER A 83 9.17 12.75 2.06
C SER A 83 9.92 12.19 0.85
N MET A 84 9.26 11.33 0.10
CA MET A 84 9.80 10.70 -1.10
C MET A 84 9.25 11.34 -2.38
N ILE A 85 7.99 11.75 -2.34
CA ILE A 85 7.24 12.30 -3.48
C ILE A 85 6.39 13.49 -3.01
N ARG A 86 6.07 14.41 -3.93
CA ARG A 86 5.22 15.57 -3.66
C ARG A 86 3.74 15.18 -3.61
N ASP A 87 3.36 14.28 -4.53
CA ASP A 87 2.03 13.71 -4.62
C ASP A 87 2.10 12.28 -5.20
N MET A 88 0.97 11.59 -5.23
CA MET A 88 0.93 10.21 -5.72
C MET A 88 1.24 10.06 -7.22
N TRP A 89 1.18 11.13 -8.01
CA TRP A 89 1.53 11.11 -9.43
C TRP A 89 3.04 10.94 -9.65
N ASP A 90 3.87 11.39 -8.71
CA ASP A 90 5.32 11.20 -8.75
C ASP A 90 5.75 9.74 -8.48
N ASN A 91 4.82 8.89 -8.02
CA ASN A 91 5.14 7.53 -7.59
C ASN A 91 5.63 6.62 -8.73
N ALA A 92 5.07 6.77 -9.94
CA ALA A 92 5.52 6.01 -11.10
C ALA A 92 6.98 6.34 -11.48
N ASP A 93 7.33 7.62 -11.44
CA ASP A 93 8.69 8.10 -11.74
C ASP A 93 9.67 7.63 -10.66
N MET A 94 9.28 7.70 -9.38
CA MET A 94 10.06 7.16 -8.28
C MET A 94 10.34 5.66 -8.44
N ASN A 95 9.32 4.88 -8.75
CA ASN A 95 9.46 3.43 -8.95
C ASN A 95 10.35 3.11 -10.15
N ALA A 96 10.22 3.84 -11.26
CA ALA A 96 11.06 3.66 -12.45
C ALA A 96 12.55 3.98 -12.16
N LEU A 97 12.81 5.03 -11.38
CA LEU A 97 14.17 5.39 -10.95
C LEU A 97 14.75 4.35 -9.99
N ALA A 98 13.94 3.90 -9.04
CA ALA A 98 14.33 2.88 -8.08
C ALA A 98 14.69 1.55 -8.77
N LEU A 99 13.89 1.14 -9.75
CA LEU A 99 14.13 -0.06 -10.55
C LEU A 99 15.45 -0.01 -11.33
N LYS A 100 15.81 1.17 -11.85
CA LYS A 100 17.08 1.40 -12.57
C LYS A 100 18.29 1.42 -11.63
N SER A 101 18.10 1.87 -10.40
CA SER A 101 19.18 2.08 -9.43
C SER A 101 19.67 0.78 -8.78
N ASP A 102 18.80 -0.21 -8.61
CA ASP A 102 19.16 -1.53 -8.09
C ASP A 102 19.06 -2.60 -9.20
N PRO A 103 20.22 -3.10 -9.71
CA PRO A 103 20.24 -4.09 -10.78
C PRO A 103 19.94 -5.52 -10.30
N GLN A 104 19.71 -5.75 -9.00
CA GLN A 104 19.46 -7.09 -8.47
C GLN A 104 18.19 -7.70 -9.06
N ARG A 105 18.29 -8.92 -9.59
CA ARG A 105 17.17 -9.67 -10.21
C ARG A 105 17.13 -11.13 -9.79
N ASP A 106 18.07 -11.59 -8.95
CA ASP A 106 18.04 -12.93 -8.39
C ASP A 106 16.94 -13.02 -7.32
N LEU A 107 15.95 -13.87 -7.56
CA LEU A 107 14.76 -14.00 -6.70
C LEU A 107 15.11 -14.58 -5.31
N ALA A 108 16.11 -15.44 -5.20
CA ALA A 108 16.52 -16.00 -3.91
C ALA A 108 17.18 -14.91 -3.06
N VAL A 109 18.08 -14.11 -3.64
CA VAL A 109 18.74 -12.98 -2.97
C VAL A 109 17.70 -11.92 -2.53
N LEU A 110 16.70 -11.62 -3.39
CA LEU A 110 15.64 -10.68 -3.06
C LEU A 110 14.72 -11.23 -1.95
N ALA A 111 14.44 -12.53 -1.96
CA ALA A 111 13.66 -13.18 -0.90
C ALA A 111 14.39 -13.12 0.46
N ASP A 112 15.69 -13.42 0.49
CA ASP A 112 16.53 -13.33 1.69
C ASP A 112 16.54 -11.90 2.23
N ARG A 113 16.66 -10.89 1.35
CA ARG A 113 16.61 -9.47 1.72
C ARG A 113 15.25 -9.11 2.37
N ILE A 114 14.14 -9.59 1.81
CA ILE A 114 12.79 -9.34 2.36
C ILE A 114 12.67 -9.96 3.76
N GLU A 115 13.11 -11.20 3.95
CA GLU A 115 13.05 -11.89 5.24
C GLU A 115 13.89 -11.16 6.31
N GLU A 116 15.13 -10.78 5.98
CA GLU A 116 15.99 -10.02 6.88
C GLU A 116 15.34 -8.69 7.31
N ARG A 117 14.79 -7.93 6.35
CA ARG A 117 14.13 -6.65 6.64
C ARG A 117 12.83 -6.82 7.41
N ALA A 118 12.11 -7.91 7.20
CA ALA A 118 10.90 -8.22 7.95
C ALA A 118 11.23 -8.48 9.43
N GLU A 119 12.25 -9.27 9.73
CA GLU A 119 12.69 -9.50 11.12
C GLU A 119 13.14 -8.21 11.81
N GLU A 120 13.93 -7.36 11.12
CA GLU A 120 14.29 -6.04 11.63
C GLU A 120 13.05 -5.19 11.95
N TYR A 121 12.09 -5.10 11.01
CA TYR A 121 10.87 -4.30 11.16
C TYR A 121 10.02 -4.76 12.35
N PHE A 122 9.82 -6.06 12.51
CA PHE A 122 9.06 -6.59 13.64
C PHE A 122 9.77 -6.35 14.98
N GLY A 123 11.10 -6.44 15.01
CA GLY A 123 11.89 -6.09 16.18
C GLY A 123 11.74 -4.61 16.57
N GLU A 124 11.73 -3.72 15.59
CA GLU A 124 11.55 -2.28 15.78
C GLU A 124 10.13 -1.90 16.21
N CYS A 125 9.12 -2.66 15.81
CA CYS A 125 7.74 -2.45 16.23
C CYS A 125 7.47 -2.95 17.66
N ALA A 126 8.36 -3.77 18.23
CA ALA A 126 8.18 -4.33 19.56
C ALA A 126 8.10 -3.22 20.63
N GLY A 127 7.04 -3.26 21.44
CA GLY A 127 6.82 -2.29 22.51
C GLY A 127 6.34 -0.89 22.08
N ARG A 128 6.10 -0.66 20.77
CA ARG A 128 5.59 0.62 20.28
C ARG A 128 4.06 0.66 20.24
N SER A 129 3.50 1.87 20.10
CA SER A 129 2.07 2.08 19.93
C SER A 129 1.66 2.00 18.44
N PRO A 130 0.52 1.35 18.11
CA PRO A 130 -0.01 1.34 16.76
C PRO A 130 -0.34 2.74 16.22
N ASP A 131 -0.70 3.68 17.09
CA ASP A 131 -1.10 5.04 16.73
C ASP A 131 0.08 6.01 16.63
N GLU A 132 1.30 5.54 16.85
CA GLU A 132 2.48 6.40 16.80
C GLU A 132 2.61 7.03 15.41
N PRO A 133 2.62 8.40 15.29
CA PRO A 133 2.62 9.08 14.01
C PRO A 133 3.94 8.86 13.27
N ARG A 134 3.85 8.55 11.99
CA ARG A 134 4.98 8.33 11.09
C ARG A 134 4.82 9.11 9.80
N PRO A 135 5.91 9.63 9.21
CA PRO A 135 5.85 10.22 7.89
C PRO A 135 5.36 9.17 6.88
N TRP A 136 4.65 9.65 5.88
CA TRP A 136 4.29 8.88 4.69
C TRP A 136 5.17 9.28 3.51
N ILE A 137 5.10 8.53 2.40
CA ILE A 137 5.89 8.82 1.20
C ILE A 137 5.54 10.19 0.59
N VAL A 138 4.30 10.65 0.74
CA VAL A 138 3.81 11.93 0.22
C VAL A 138 4.16 13.04 1.19
N GLU A 139 4.68 14.17 0.67
CA GLU A 139 5.08 15.34 1.45
C GLU A 139 3.94 15.85 2.34
N GLY A 140 4.28 16.17 3.59
CA GLY A 140 3.34 16.69 4.58
C GLY A 140 2.32 15.67 5.13
N THR A 141 2.35 14.43 4.65
CA THR A 141 1.40 13.40 5.10
C THR A 141 1.97 12.59 6.26
N THR A 142 1.13 12.35 7.26
CA THR A 142 1.45 11.55 8.44
C THR A 142 0.40 10.46 8.63
N VAL A 143 0.84 9.23 8.84
CA VAL A 143 -0.01 8.06 9.10
C VAL A 143 0.36 7.38 10.42
N PRO A 144 -0.53 6.62 11.07
CA PRO A 144 -0.17 5.81 12.23
C PRO A 144 0.78 4.67 11.85
N LEU A 145 1.62 4.22 12.78
CA LEU A 145 2.57 3.12 12.56
C LEU A 145 1.87 1.83 12.09
N SER A 146 0.67 1.56 12.58
CA SER A 146 -0.16 0.44 12.11
C SER A 146 -0.49 0.51 10.62
N ALA A 147 -0.62 1.71 10.06
CA ALA A 147 -0.84 1.89 8.63
C ALA A 147 0.40 1.50 7.81
N LEU A 148 1.62 1.75 8.31
CA LEU A 148 2.84 1.28 7.64
C LEU A 148 2.93 -0.24 7.64
N THR A 149 2.50 -0.92 8.73
CA THR A 149 2.40 -2.39 8.77
C THR A 149 1.42 -2.90 7.69
N CYS A 150 0.26 -2.28 7.58
CA CYS A 150 -0.74 -2.67 6.59
C CYS A 150 -0.38 -2.22 5.17
N ASN A 151 0.47 -1.21 4.99
CA ASN A 151 1.06 -0.92 3.69
C ASN A 151 2.00 -2.05 3.23
N LEU A 152 2.90 -2.52 4.10
CA LEU A 152 3.74 -3.69 3.78
C LEU A 152 2.90 -4.94 3.48
N LEU A 153 1.80 -5.13 4.22
CA LEU A 153 0.86 -6.22 3.96
C LEU A 153 0.21 -6.07 2.57
N ASN A 154 -0.22 -4.86 2.20
CA ASN A 154 -0.74 -4.52 0.88
C ASN A 154 0.25 -4.89 -0.23
N GLU A 155 1.47 -4.34 -0.17
CA GLU A 155 2.52 -4.56 -1.16
C GLU A 155 2.86 -6.06 -1.30
N THR A 156 2.96 -6.75 -0.15
CA THR A 156 3.33 -8.18 -0.14
C THR A 156 2.23 -9.06 -0.74
N ILE A 157 0.95 -8.77 -0.45
CA ILE A 157 -0.20 -9.50 -1.02
C ILE A 157 -0.28 -9.27 -2.53
N MET A 158 -0.22 -8.00 -2.96
CA MET A 158 -0.50 -7.65 -4.35
C MET A 158 0.63 -8.04 -5.29
N HIS A 159 1.88 -7.77 -4.91
CA HIS A 159 3.01 -8.21 -5.72
C HIS A 159 3.22 -9.73 -5.66
N GLY A 160 2.82 -10.38 -4.55
CA GLY A 160 2.68 -11.83 -4.50
C GLY A 160 1.66 -12.35 -5.51
N TYR A 161 0.50 -11.69 -5.62
CA TYR A 161 -0.53 -12.00 -6.62
C TYR A 161 -0.02 -11.81 -8.05
N ASP A 162 0.65 -10.68 -8.35
CA ASP A 162 1.19 -10.39 -9.68
C ASP A 162 2.21 -11.44 -10.12
N MET A 163 3.18 -11.75 -9.26
CA MET A 163 4.20 -12.77 -9.53
C MET A 163 3.60 -14.17 -9.66
N ALA A 164 2.66 -14.54 -8.80
CA ALA A 164 2.03 -15.87 -8.85
C ALA A 164 1.21 -16.03 -10.13
N ARG A 165 0.42 -15.03 -10.52
CA ARG A 165 -0.36 -15.03 -11.75
C ARG A 165 0.55 -15.18 -12.97
N ALA A 166 1.65 -14.42 -13.04
CA ALA A 166 2.63 -14.51 -14.12
C ALA A 166 3.29 -15.89 -14.18
N ALA A 167 3.57 -16.50 -13.03
CA ALA A 167 4.10 -17.85 -12.93
C ALA A 167 3.05 -18.98 -13.14
N GLY A 168 1.81 -18.63 -13.51
CA GLY A 168 0.73 -19.61 -13.71
C GLY A 168 0.26 -20.31 -12.41
N ARG A 169 0.43 -19.67 -11.24
CA ARG A 169 0.12 -20.22 -9.93
C ARG A 169 -1.10 -19.55 -9.30
N LYS A 170 -1.83 -20.30 -8.47
CA LYS A 170 -2.94 -19.76 -7.70
C LYS A 170 -2.43 -18.95 -6.51
N TRP A 171 -2.95 -17.74 -6.36
CA TRP A 171 -2.71 -16.89 -5.20
C TRP A 171 -4.06 -16.38 -4.68
N ARG A 172 -4.50 -16.94 -3.56
CA ARG A 172 -5.74 -16.51 -2.93
C ARG A 172 -5.45 -15.29 -2.04
N ILE A 173 -6.25 -14.25 -2.18
CA ILE A 173 -6.28 -13.11 -1.26
C ILE A 173 -7.32 -13.41 -0.19
N GLU A 174 -6.89 -13.50 1.06
CA GLU A 174 -7.77 -13.79 2.18
C GLU A 174 -8.63 -12.57 2.51
N PRO A 175 -9.98 -12.67 2.52
CA PRO A 175 -10.87 -11.53 2.74
C PRO A 175 -10.58 -10.76 4.04
N ALA A 176 -10.19 -11.47 5.11
CA ALA A 176 -9.84 -10.84 6.39
C ALA A 176 -8.58 -9.96 6.26
N ARG A 177 -7.56 -10.39 5.51
CA ARG A 177 -6.33 -9.61 5.26
C ARG A 177 -6.62 -8.40 4.38
N ALA A 178 -7.43 -8.58 3.34
CA ALA A 178 -7.90 -7.47 2.51
C ALA A 178 -8.67 -6.41 3.33
N ALA A 179 -9.57 -6.83 4.21
CA ALA A 179 -10.29 -5.93 5.11
C ALA A 179 -9.35 -5.18 6.08
N MET A 180 -8.29 -5.83 6.59
CA MET A 180 -7.26 -5.17 7.41
C MET A 180 -6.57 -4.06 6.62
N VAL A 181 -6.15 -4.33 5.38
CA VAL A 181 -5.49 -3.33 4.52
C VAL A 181 -6.43 -2.16 4.25
N VAL A 182 -7.68 -2.42 3.87
CA VAL A 182 -8.66 -1.35 3.62
C VAL A 182 -8.80 -0.46 4.86
N ARG A 183 -9.05 -1.04 6.04
CA ARG A 183 -9.33 -0.26 7.25
C ARG A 183 -8.10 0.37 7.89
N GLN A 184 -6.95 -0.28 7.85
CA GLN A 184 -5.76 0.16 8.59
C GLN A 184 -4.71 0.85 7.72
N PHE A 185 -4.86 0.83 6.39
CA PHE A 185 -3.98 1.54 5.47
C PHE A 185 -4.74 2.49 4.54
N PHE A 186 -5.65 2.00 3.69
CA PHE A 186 -6.31 2.87 2.71
C PHE A 186 -7.12 3.99 3.39
N ILE A 187 -7.88 3.69 4.43
CA ILE A 187 -8.68 4.70 5.13
C ILE A 187 -7.82 5.77 5.81
N PRO A 188 -6.77 5.44 6.61
CA PRO A 188 -5.85 6.45 7.14
C PRO A 188 -5.20 7.32 6.05
N VAL A 189 -4.78 6.74 4.93
CA VAL A 189 -4.21 7.50 3.82
C VAL A 189 -5.23 8.43 3.20
N LEU A 190 -6.45 7.96 2.92
CA LEU A 190 -7.54 8.80 2.41
C LEU A 190 -7.91 9.97 3.34
N GLN A 191 -7.74 9.79 4.65
CA GLN A 191 -8.03 10.84 5.63
C GLN A 191 -6.93 11.88 5.79
N THR A 192 -5.71 11.57 5.37
CA THR A 192 -4.53 12.42 5.59
C THR A 192 -3.98 13.05 4.34
N CYS A 193 -4.18 12.43 3.18
CA CYS A 193 -3.79 12.99 1.89
C CYS A 193 -4.81 14.02 1.40
N ASP A 194 -4.37 14.92 0.53
CA ASP A 194 -5.27 15.82 -0.19
C ASP A 194 -6.31 14.99 -0.97
N PRO A 195 -7.62 15.24 -0.79
CA PRO A 195 -8.68 14.53 -1.52
C PRO A 195 -8.48 14.50 -3.04
N ARG A 196 -7.88 15.55 -3.61
CA ARG A 196 -7.55 15.66 -5.05
C ARG A 196 -6.60 14.55 -5.53
N THR A 197 -5.89 13.91 -4.62
CA THR A 197 -5.04 12.75 -4.93
C THR A 197 -5.88 11.55 -5.39
N PHE A 198 -7.12 11.41 -4.90
CA PHE A 198 -7.98 10.25 -5.14
C PHE A 198 -9.30 10.56 -5.85
N VAL A 199 -9.62 11.83 -6.02
CA VAL A 199 -10.90 12.28 -6.54
C VAL A 199 -10.67 13.27 -7.70
N ASN A 200 -11.38 13.06 -8.82
CA ASN A 200 -11.38 14.05 -9.89
C ASN A 200 -12.02 15.35 -9.38
N ALA A 201 -11.20 16.38 -9.19
CA ALA A 201 -11.60 17.62 -8.55
C ALA A 201 -12.74 18.34 -9.30
N GLU A 202 -12.74 18.31 -10.64
CA GLU A 202 -13.78 18.95 -11.45
C GLU A 202 -15.13 18.25 -11.29
N LYS A 203 -15.13 16.91 -11.33
CA LYS A 203 -16.35 16.11 -11.17
C LYS A 203 -16.88 16.14 -9.75
N ALA A 204 -16.00 16.30 -8.76
CA ALA A 204 -16.35 16.28 -7.34
C ALA A 204 -16.64 17.70 -6.79
N ALA A 205 -16.36 18.77 -7.53
CA ALA A 205 -16.44 20.16 -7.06
C ALA A 205 -17.81 20.54 -6.47
N SER A 206 -18.90 19.95 -6.97
CA SER A 206 -20.28 20.19 -6.50
C SER A 206 -20.94 18.91 -5.94
N LEU A 207 -20.17 17.86 -5.73
CA LEU A 207 -20.74 16.60 -5.24
C LEU A 207 -21.02 16.70 -3.74
N GLN A 208 -22.29 16.55 -3.37
CA GLN A 208 -22.74 16.36 -1.99
C GLN A 208 -23.42 15.01 -1.90
N ALA A 209 -22.73 14.02 -1.35
CA ALA A 209 -23.26 12.67 -1.26
C ALA A 209 -22.63 11.89 -0.10
N ILE A 210 -23.39 10.95 0.43
CA ILE A 210 -22.92 9.98 1.42
C ILE A 210 -23.02 8.59 0.82
N TYR A 211 -21.89 7.91 0.65
CA TYR A 211 -21.81 6.53 0.21
C TYR A 211 -21.48 5.64 1.40
N GLU A 212 -22.31 4.65 1.64
CA GLU A 212 -22.04 3.63 2.65
C GLU A 212 -21.35 2.43 1.99
N LEU A 213 -20.12 2.16 2.39
CA LEU A 213 -19.40 0.95 2.06
C LEU A 213 -19.63 -0.09 3.16
N HIS A 214 -20.21 -1.22 2.81
CA HIS A 214 -20.33 -2.38 3.67
C HIS A 214 -19.40 -3.49 3.15
N LEU A 215 -18.30 -3.71 3.85
CA LEU A 215 -17.40 -4.83 3.59
C LEU A 215 -17.86 -6.07 4.35
N LYS A 216 -18.15 -7.17 3.66
CA LYS A 216 -18.58 -8.42 4.30
C LYS A 216 -17.57 -8.90 5.35
N GLY A 217 -17.97 -8.92 6.63
CA GLY A 217 -17.07 -9.25 7.74
C GLY A 217 -16.02 -8.19 8.07
N GLY A 218 -15.95 -7.09 7.33
CA GLY A 218 -15.02 -5.97 7.50
C GLY A 218 -15.64 -4.70 8.10
N GLY A 219 -16.96 -4.70 8.36
CA GLY A 219 -17.69 -3.55 8.92
C GLY A 219 -18.17 -2.56 7.86
N GLN A 220 -18.65 -1.42 8.32
CA GLN A 220 -19.24 -0.36 7.53
C GLN A 220 -18.44 0.94 7.64
N LEU A 221 -18.49 1.78 6.60
CA LEU A 221 -17.86 3.10 6.53
C LEU A 221 -18.74 4.04 5.70
N HIS A 222 -18.79 5.30 6.09
CA HIS A 222 -19.37 6.36 5.29
C HIS A 222 -18.28 7.17 4.58
N PHE A 223 -18.38 7.27 3.26
CA PHE A 223 -17.62 8.20 2.43
C PHE A 223 -18.47 9.43 2.20
N VAL A 224 -18.09 10.55 2.81
CA VAL A 224 -18.84 11.80 2.79
C VAL A 224 -18.17 12.75 1.83
N PHE A 225 -18.78 12.97 0.68
CA PHE A 225 -18.39 13.98 -0.31
C PHE A 225 -19.11 15.30 -0.01
N ASP A 226 -18.37 16.38 0.05
CA ASP A 226 -18.88 17.69 0.42
C ASP A 226 -18.02 18.79 -0.26
N ASP A 227 -18.52 19.33 -1.36
CA ASP A 227 -17.91 20.41 -2.14
C ASP A 227 -16.40 20.21 -2.40
N GLY A 228 -16.06 19.07 -3.03
CA GLY A 228 -14.68 18.72 -3.38
C GLY A 228 -13.84 18.14 -2.24
N SER A 229 -14.39 18.04 -1.04
CA SER A 229 -13.76 17.31 0.07
C SER A 229 -14.25 15.85 0.16
N LEU A 230 -13.40 14.97 0.67
CA LEU A 230 -13.75 13.60 1.01
C LEU A 230 -13.39 13.34 2.47
N ARG A 231 -14.35 12.90 3.26
CA ARG A 231 -14.14 12.42 4.62
C ARG A 231 -14.61 10.97 4.73
N VAL A 232 -13.88 10.16 5.48
CA VAL A 232 -14.33 8.81 5.83
C VAL A 232 -14.71 8.79 7.31
N GLU A 233 -15.90 8.31 7.61
CA GLU A 233 -16.49 8.35 8.95
C GLU A 233 -17.06 6.98 9.33
N GLU A 234 -17.22 6.73 10.63
CA GLU A 234 -18.06 5.61 11.10
C GLU A 234 -19.53 5.85 10.72
N PRO A 235 -20.31 4.79 10.50
CA PRO A 235 -21.71 4.90 10.15
C PRO A 235 -22.50 5.73 11.17
N SER A 236 -23.43 6.53 10.67
CA SER A 236 -24.33 7.35 11.49
C SER A 236 -25.76 7.26 10.93
N ALA A 237 -26.75 7.76 11.69
CA ALA A 237 -28.17 7.74 11.28
C ALA A 237 -28.51 8.74 10.15
N ARG A 238 -27.52 9.19 9.37
CA ARG A 238 -27.75 10.07 8.20
C ARG A 238 -28.35 9.30 7.05
N ARG A 239 -29.10 10.00 6.20
CA ARG A 239 -29.53 9.46 4.91
C ARG A 239 -28.30 9.17 4.05
N VAL A 240 -28.27 7.98 3.46
CA VAL A 240 -27.23 7.53 2.55
C VAL A 240 -27.77 7.60 1.13
N ASP A 241 -26.96 8.12 0.21
CA ASP A 241 -27.33 8.30 -1.21
C ASP A 241 -26.97 7.06 -2.05
N CYS A 242 -25.95 6.30 -1.62
CA CYS A 242 -25.53 5.08 -2.30
C CYS A 242 -25.04 4.03 -1.29
N TYR A 243 -25.47 2.78 -1.50
CA TYR A 243 -25.02 1.61 -0.72
C TYR A 243 -24.13 0.73 -1.58
N ILE A 244 -22.93 0.44 -1.09
CA ILE A 244 -21.94 -0.43 -1.74
C ILE A 244 -21.72 -1.64 -0.84
N LEU A 245 -22.21 -2.80 -1.25
CA LEU A 245 -21.92 -4.07 -0.60
C LEU A 245 -20.82 -4.78 -1.36
N ALA A 246 -19.68 -5.00 -0.72
CA ALA A 246 -18.52 -5.60 -1.36
C ALA A 246 -17.90 -6.75 -0.56
N ASP A 247 -17.41 -7.74 -1.28
CA ASP A 247 -16.42 -8.68 -0.74
C ASP A 247 -15.10 -7.92 -0.49
N PRO A 248 -14.44 -8.09 0.67
CA PRO A 248 -13.22 -7.34 0.97
C PRO A 248 -12.10 -7.57 -0.03
N ALA A 249 -11.90 -8.80 -0.52
CA ALA A 249 -10.87 -9.08 -1.51
C ALA A 249 -11.18 -8.44 -2.86
N ALA A 250 -12.44 -8.47 -3.29
CA ALA A 250 -12.88 -7.82 -4.52
C ALA A 250 -12.73 -6.29 -4.44
N PHE A 251 -13.12 -5.67 -3.31
CA PHE A 251 -12.96 -4.24 -3.10
C PHE A 251 -11.47 -3.84 -3.07
N PHE A 252 -10.65 -4.62 -2.39
CA PHE A 252 -9.21 -4.44 -2.32
C PHE A 252 -8.55 -4.49 -3.72
N MET A 253 -8.93 -5.49 -4.53
CA MET A 253 -8.43 -5.61 -5.90
C MET A 253 -8.86 -4.44 -6.78
N MET A 254 -10.13 -4.02 -6.69
CA MET A 254 -10.63 -2.86 -7.42
C MET A 254 -9.87 -1.58 -7.06
N PHE A 255 -9.59 -1.39 -5.77
CA PHE A 255 -8.84 -0.23 -5.28
C PHE A 255 -7.39 -0.26 -5.78
N TRP A 256 -6.77 -1.45 -5.79
CA TRP A 256 -5.43 -1.65 -6.34
C TRP A 256 -5.36 -1.36 -7.83
N GLU A 257 -6.30 -1.87 -8.64
CA GLU A 257 -6.36 -1.58 -10.07
C GLU A 257 -6.54 -0.09 -10.37
N ALA A 258 -7.34 0.61 -9.56
CA ALA A 258 -7.44 2.06 -9.64
C ALA A 258 -6.09 2.74 -9.32
N LEU A 259 -5.38 2.29 -8.28
CA LEU A 259 -4.04 2.80 -7.95
C LEU A 259 -3.02 2.47 -9.04
N LEU A 260 -3.09 1.33 -9.70
CA LEU A 260 -2.20 0.97 -10.82
C LEU A 260 -2.25 2.00 -11.95
N THR A 261 -3.39 2.66 -12.16
CA THR A 261 -3.49 3.75 -13.15
C THR A 261 -2.56 4.91 -12.80
N PHE A 262 -2.31 5.18 -11.53
CA PHE A 262 -1.37 6.19 -11.05
C PHE A 262 0.07 5.69 -11.01
N LEU A 263 0.26 4.38 -10.79
CA LEU A 263 1.59 3.77 -10.65
C LEU A 263 2.27 3.52 -12.01
N TRP A 264 1.48 3.38 -13.09
CA TRP A 264 1.95 2.89 -14.37
C TRP A 264 1.61 3.79 -15.58
N ALA A 265 0.88 4.91 -15.39
CA ALA A 265 0.56 5.81 -16.49
C ALA A 265 1.85 6.34 -17.15
N PRO A 266 2.02 6.21 -18.49
CA PRO A 266 3.15 6.82 -19.17
C PRO A 266 3.13 8.34 -19.01
N VAL A 267 4.30 8.95 -18.82
CA VAL A 267 4.49 10.41 -18.65
C VAL A 267 3.90 11.23 -19.81
N HIS A 268 3.54 10.61 -20.92
CA HIS A 268 3.12 11.28 -22.16
C HIS A 268 1.62 11.57 -22.29
N ASP A 269 0.78 11.07 -21.37
CA ASP A 269 -0.69 11.28 -21.39
C ASP A 269 -1.21 12.18 -20.24
N ARG A 270 -0.36 13.04 -19.71
CA ARG A 270 -0.72 14.00 -18.62
C ARG A 270 -0.91 15.42 -19.14
#